data_6a3045bdc6a2ec9ee9b371c8a6f8d643
#
_entry.id   6a3045bdc6a2ec9ee9b371c8a6f8d643
#
_cell.length_a   1.000
_cell.length_b   1.000
_cell.length_c   1.000
_cell.angle_alpha   90.00
_cell.angle_beta   90.00
_cell.angle_gamma   90.00
#
_symmetry.space_group_name_H-M   'P 1'
#
loop_
_entity.id
_entity.type
_entity.pdbx_description
1 polymer ?
#
loop_
_entity_poly.entity_id
_entity_poly.type
_entity_poly.pdbx_seq_one_letter_code
_entity_poly.pdbx_strand_id
1 'polypeptide(L)'
;YTVNPSSGFAMATGPTGSRMPTNHVLPAWDTATGLTAAVGLLAAERYRQRTGIGQLSKISLTDVAFAMVANLGYMAQAQLTKEDRVPVGNDLYGAFGRDFATKDGRRVMVVAISKRQWQSLAEATNIVGHLSAIEDALGVDLSKEGDRWDARDAIASFMAPFIGAHDLDEIAEIFDAKGVCWGPYQTFVQLVNEDRRATAENPMFRRIDQPGVGRVLAPGSPLSFSEIDRGEPTVAPRLGEHTDEIL
;
A
#
# COMPACT_ATOMS: atom_id res chain seq x y z
N TYR A 1 -0.43 6.69 17.62
CA TYR A 1 -0.58 8.04 17.04
C TYR A 1 0.59 8.96 17.38
N THR A 2 1.20 8.90 18.57
CA THR A 2 2.30 9.82 18.98
C THR A 2 3.64 9.52 18.26
N VAL A 3 3.89 8.30 17.83
CA VAL A 3 5.11 7.92 17.11
C VAL A 3 5.06 8.37 15.64
N ASN A 4 3.89 8.32 15.00
CA ASN A 4 3.79 8.70 13.59
C ASN A 4 4.25 10.14 13.31
N PRO A 5 3.84 11.18 14.05
CA PRO A 5 4.38 12.53 13.91
C PRO A 5 5.90 12.62 14.05
N SER A 6 6.48 11.80 14.94
CA SER A 6 7.93 11.82 15.21
C SER A 6 8.76 11.15 14.11
N SER A 7 8.14 10.38 13.22
CA SER A 7 8.84 9.62 12.17
C SER A 7 9.16 10.44 10.90
N GLY A 8 8.57 11.63 10.75
CA GLY A 8 8.68 12.46 9.55
C GLY A 8 7.63 12.13 8.47
N PHE A 9 7.00 10.95 8.48
CA PHE A 9 6.02 10.56 7.46
C PHE A 9 4.81 11.49 7.40
N ALA A 10 4.32 11.96 8.56
CA ALA A 10 3.17 12.86 8.61
C ALA A 10 3.45 14.20 7.90
N MET A 11 4.70 14.67 7.91
CA MET A 11 5.11 15.90 7.22
C MET A 11 5.33 15.67 5.72
N ALA A 12 5.71 14.47 5.31
CA ALA A 12 5.91 14.09 3.91
C ALA A 12 4.62 13.58 3.23
N THR A 13 3.51 13.46 3.98
CA THR A 13 2.20 12.97 3.51
C THR A 13 1.22 14.12 3.36
N GLY A 14 0.43 14.12 2.30
CA GLY A 14 -0.63 15.10 2.08
C GLY A 14 -0.66 15.65 0.66
N PRO A 15 -1.56 16.60 0.38
CA PRO A 15 -1.65 17.26 -0.91
C PRO A 15 -0.32 17.91 -1.31
N THR A 16 -0.02 17.92 -2.61
CA THR A 16 1.20 18.51 -3.14
C THR A 16 1.41 19.94 -2.64
N GLY A 17 2.58 20.20 -2.09
CA GLY A 17 2.96 21.49 -1.54
C GLY A 17 2.33 21.88 -0.20
N SER A 18 1.53 21.00 0.42
CA SER A 18 0.98 21.22 1.76
C SER A 18 2.10 21.32 2.79
N ARG A 19 1.93 22.24 3.74
CA ARG A 19 2.78 22.34 4.94
C ARG A 19 2.10 21.80 6.19
N MET A 20 0.85 21.34 6.05
CA MET A 20 0.12 20.75 7.16
C MET A 20 0.40 19.25 7.23
N PRO A 21 0.76 18.72 8.41
CA PRO A 21 0.98 17.30 8.57
C PRO A 21 -0.33 16.52 8.37
N THR A 22 -0.23 15.35 7.74
CA THR A 22 -1.36 14.46 7.50
C THR A 22 -1.07 13.09 8.09
N ASN A 23 -1.91 12.66 9.04
CA ASN A 23 -1.87 11.31 9.58
C ASN A 23 -2.69 10.37 8.69
N HIS A 24 -2.20 9.15 8.52
CA HIS A 24 -3.00 8.06 7.97
C HIS A 24 -3.84 7.38 9.07
N VAL A 25 -4.95 6.75 8.69
CA VAL A 25 -5.86 6.06 9.62
C VAL A 25 -5.36 4.66 10.01
N LEU A 26 -4.47 4.07 9.23
CA LEU A 26 -3.87 2.78 9.55
C LEU A 26 -2.91 2.93 10.74
N PRO A 27 -3.01 2.12 11.82
CA PRO A 27 -2.02 2.07 12.90
C PRO A 27 -0.75 1.33 12.42
N ALA A 28 -0.01 1.96 11.49
CA ALA A 28 1.08 1.32 10.75
C ALA A 28 2.20 0.83 11.67
N TRP A 29 2.53 1.63 12.70
CA TRP A 29 3.64 1.29 13.60
C TRP A 29 3.26 0.18 14.57
N ASP A 30 2.02 0.11 15.02
CA ASP A 30 1.50 -0.99 15.83
C ASP A 30 1.53 -2.28 15.01
N THR A 31 1.05 -2.24 13.77
CA THR A 31 1.07 -3.38 12.85
C THR A 31 2.50 -3.85 12.55
N ALA A 32 3.39 -2.92 12.19
CA ALA A 32 4.79 -3.24 11.89
C ALA A 32 5.52 -3.79 13.12
N THR A 33 5.26 -3.24 14.32
CA THR A 33 5.84 -3.73 15.57
C THR A 33 5.32 -5.13 15.90
N GLY A 34 4.02 -5.40 15.73
CA GLY A 34 3.44 -6.73 15.93
C GLY A 34 4.09 -7.78 15.03
N LEU A 35 4.24 -7.48 13.74
CA LEU A 35 4.93 -8.36 12.78
C LEU A 35 6.41 -8.55 13.14
N THR A 36 7.11 -7.49 13.52
CA THR A 36 8.53 -7.57 13.95
C THR A 36 8.67 -8.39 15.22
N ALA A 37 7.75 -8.25 16.19
CA ALA A 37 7.72 -9.05 17.41
C ALA A 37 7.49 -10.54 17.11
N ALA A 38 6.61 -10.88 16.19
CA ALA A 38 6.39 -12.25 15.75
C ALA A 38 7.66 -12.87 15.12
N VAL A 39 8.34 -12.12 14.25
CA VAL A 39 9.64 -12.55 13.67
C VAL A 39 10.68 -12.70 14.76
N GLY A 40 10.74 -11.77 15.74
CA GLY A 40 11.64 -11.83 16.88
C GLY A 40 11.41 -13.07 17.75
N LEU A 41 10.15 -13.42 18.03
CA LEU A 41 9.77 -14.62 18.76
C LEU A 41 10.23 -15.89 18.04
N LEU A 42 9.96 -16.00 16.73
CA LEU A 42 10.39 -17.16 15.92
C LEU A 42 11.92 -17.27 15.86
N ALA A 43 12.63 -16.15 15.77
CA ALA A 43 14.10 -16.13 15.79
C ALA A 43 14.65 -16.57 17.14
N ALA A 44 14.06 -16.09 18.25
CA ALA A 44 14.44 -16.48 19.60
C ALA A 44 14.18 -17.96 19.87
N GLU A 45 13.02 -18.49 19.44
CA GLU A 45 12.69 -19.91 19.57
C GLU A 45 13.64 -20.79 18.73
N ARG A 46 13.93 -20.40 17.48
CA ARG A 46 14.91 -21.10 16.65
C ARG A 46 16.31 -21.11 17.31
N TYR A 47 16.74 -20.02 17.94
CA TYR A 47 17.99 -19.94 18.67
C TYR A 47 17.96 -20.88 19.88
N ARG A 48 16.88 -20.85 20.68
CA ARG A 48 16.69 -21.76 21.83
C ARG A 48 16.73 -23.22 21.41
N GLN A 49 16.09 -23.62 20.33
CA GLN A 49 16.11 -24.99 19.83
C GLN A 49 17.51 -25.45 19.44
N ARG A 50 18.36 -24.56 18.90
CA ARG A 50 19.73 -24.89 18.49
C ARG A 50 20.77 -24.89 19.61
N THR A 51 20.56 -24.07 20.65
CA THR A 51 21.56 -23.81 21.66
C THR A 51 21.14 -24.25 23.08
N GLY A 52 19.86 -24.49 23.30
CA GLY A 52 19.27 -24.70 24.63
C GLY A 52 19.10 -23.41 25.44
N ILE A 53 19.52 -22.24 24.92
CA ILE A 53 19.58 -20.97 25.67
C ILE A 53 18.37 -20.10 25.30
N GLY A 54 17.53 -19.79 26.32
CA GLY A 54 16.47 -18.79 26.19
C GLY A 54 17.03 -17.36 26.27
N GLN A 55 16.26 -16.39 25.78
CA GLN A 55 16.68 -14.99 25.82
C GLN A 55 15.49 -14.06 26.00
N LEU A 56 15.72 -12.89 26.57
CA LEU A 56 14.76 -11.80 26.61
C LEU A 56 14.90 -10.95 25.34
N SER A 57 13.84 -10.86 24.57
CA SER A 57 13.75 -9.93 23.44
C SER A 57 12.97 -8.68 23.86
N LYS A 58 13.51 -7.51 23.56
CA LYS A 58 12.85 -6.22 23.76
C LYS A 58 12.67 -5.52 22.41
N ILE A 59 11.52 -4.91 22.19
CA ILE A 59 11.22 -4.14 20.99
C ILE A 59 10.54 -2.83 21.38
N SER A 60 10.93 -1.74 20.74
CA SER A 60 10.32 -0.43 20.89
C SER A 60 9.58 -0.07 19.59
N LEU A 61 8.34 0.38 19.69
CA LEU A 61 7.55 0.85 18.56
C LEU A 61 8.24 2.02 17.85
N THR A 62 8.87 2.92 18.60
CA THR A 62 9.63 4.05 18.04
C THR A 62 10.85 3.57 17.25
N ASP A 63 11.58 2.55 17.76
CA ASP A 63 12.75 2.02 17.05
C ASP A 63 12.34 1.32 15.75
N VAL A 64 11.19 0.64 15.71
CA VAL A 64 10.64 0.06 14.48
C VAL A 64 10.32 1.16 13.48
N ALA A 65 9.69 2.25 13.91
CA ALA A 65 9.38 3.38 13.02
C ALA A 65 10.67 4.02 12.47
N PHE A 66 11.66 4.29 13.30
CA PHE A 66 12.92 4.91 12.88
C PHE A 66 13.77 3.97 12.01
N ALA A 67 13.78 2.65 12.31
CA ALA A 67 14.40 1.68 11.42
C ALA A 67 13.77 1.69 10.02
N MET A 68 12.44 1.83 9.94
CA MET A 68 11.76 1.94 8.65
C MET A 68 12.16 3.21 7.89
N VAL A 69 12.21 4.37 8.56
CA VAL A 69 12.70 5.64 7.97
C VAL A 69 14.13 5.48 7.43
N ALA A 70 15.01 4.82 8.21
CA ALA A 70 16.39 4.58 7.82
C ALA A 70 16.50 3.60 6.64
N ASN A 71 15.77 2.47 6.68
CA ASN A 71 15.78 1.43 5.64
C ASN A 71 15.25 1.94 4.30
N LEU A 72 14.31 2.89 4.31
CA LEU A 72 13.80 3.57 3.11
C LEU A 72 14.76 4.66 2.58
N GLY A 73 15.90 4.89 3.25
CA GLY A 73 16.89 5.87 2.84
C GLY A 73 16.58 7.31 3.23
N TYR A 74 15.46 7.60 3.89
CA TYR A 74 15.03 8.99 4.18
C TYR A 74 15.95 9.70 5.18
N MET A 75 16.51 8.97 6.17
CA MET A 75 17.50 9.54 7.06
C MET A 75 18.78 9.92 6.31
N ALA A 76 19.27 9.03 5.45
CA ALA A 76 20.48 9.30 4.65
C ALA A 76 20.25 10.48 3.67
N GLN A 77 19.11 10.52 3.01
CA GLN A 77 18.73 11.64 2.14
C GLN A 77 18.79 12.96 2.91
N ALA A 78 18.07 13.07 4.03
CA ALA A 78 18.04 14.32 4.82
C ALA A 78 19.42 14.73 5.36
N GLN A 79 20.26 13.75 5.75
CA GLN A 79 21.63 14.02 6.21
C GLN A 79 22.53 14.56 5.10
N LEU A 80 22.38 14.07 3.88
CA LEU A 80 23.23 14.43 2.74
C LEU A 80 22.77 15.72 2.06
N THR A 81 21.46 15.85 1.77
CA THR A 81 20.92 17.00 1.04
C THR A 81 20.62 18.19 1.94
N LYS A 82 20.40 17.97 3.25
CA LYS A 82 19.90 18.97 4.21
C LYS A 82 18.51 19.53 3.85
N GLU A 83 17.75 18.80 3.04
CA GLU A 83 16.43 19.19 2.57
C GLU A 83 15.38 18.24 3.09
N ASP A 84 14.20 18.78 3.41
CA ASP A 84 13.04 18.00 3.79
C ASP A 84 12.34 17.41 2.56
N ARG A 85 11.79 16.21 2.75
CA ARG A 85 10.90 15.62 1.76
C ARG A 85 9.53 16.26 1.85
N VAL A 86 9.11 16.91 0.76
CA VAL A 86 7.81 17.58 0.69
C VAL A 86 6.67 16.61 0.29
N PRO A 87 5.43 16.87 0.70
CA PRO A 87 4.27 16.13 0.22
C PRO A 87 4.09 16.29 -1.29
N VAL A 88 3.79 15.18 -1.95
CA VAL A 88 3.57 15.12 -3.41
C VAL A 88 2.20 14.58 -3.79
N GLY A 89 1.25 14.59 -2.86
CA GLY A 89 -0.09 14.05 -3.09
C GLY A 89 -0.08 12.53 -3.29
N ASN A 90 -0.74 12.08 -4.34
CA ASN A 90 -0.80 10.68 -4.75
C ASN A 90 0.27 10.31 -5.78
N ASP A 91 1.17 11.23 -6.12
CA ASP A 91 2.26 10.93 -7.05
C ASP A 91 3.26 9.93 -6.45
N LEU A 92 3.69 8.99 -7.28
CA LEU A 92 4.76 8.05 -6.91
C LEU A 92 6.13 8.73 -7.09
N TYR A 93 6.77 9.07 -5.99
CA TYR A 93 8.08 9.73 -6.01
C TYR A 93 9.15 8.89 -6.73
N GLY A 94 9.86 9.55 -7.65
CA GLY A 94 11.00 8.98 -8.37
C GLY A 94 10.65 8.09 -9.56
N ALA A 95 9.35 7.93 -9.89
CA ALA A 95 8.87 7.24 -11.08
C ALA A 95 7.54 7.85 -11.55
N PHE A 96 6.81 7.20 -12.45
CA PHE A 96 5.46 7.62 -12.80
C PHE A 96 4.42 6.79 -12.04
N GLY A 97 3.58 7.47 -11.29
CA GLY A 97 2.38 6.92 -10.67
C GLY A 97 1.52 8.06 -10.20
N ARG A 98 0.24 8.05 -10.57
CA ARG A 98 -0.73 9.11 -10.25
C ARG A 98 -2.14 8.57 -10.26
N ASP A 99 -3.03 9.26 -9.58
CA ASP A 99 -4.44 8.95 -9.62
C ASP A 99 -5.19 9.81 -10.64
N PHE A 100 -6.20 9.22 -11.26
CA PHE A 100 -7.04 9.86 -12.27
C PHE A 100 -8.52 9.66 -11.96
N ALA A 101 -9.34 10.65 -12.32
CA ALA A 101 -10.79 10.51 -12.27
C ALA A 101 -11.29 9.78 -13.53
N THR A 102 -12.22 8.85 -13.36
CA THR A 102 -12.96 8.20 -14.42
C THR A 102 -14.24 8.97 -14.74
N LYS A 103 -14.89 8.65 -15.87
CA LYS A 103 -16.11 9.32 -16.36
C LYS A 103 -17.27 9.23 -15.37
N ASP A 104 -17.41 8.11 -14.66
CA ASP A 104 -18.43 7.85 -13.63
C ASP A 104 -18.10 8.46 -12.25
N GLY A 105 -17.06 9.30 -12.18
CA GLY A 105 -16.66 10.00 -10.95
C GLY A 105 -15.89 9.13 -9.93
N ARG A 106 -15.49 7.91 -10.32
CA ARG A 106 -14.58 7.08 -9.54
C ARG A 106 -13.13 7.58 -9.73
N ARG A 107 -12.19 6.96 -9.04
CA ARG A 107 -10.76 7.26 -9.21
C ARG A 107 -9.95 5.99 -9.29
N VAL A 108 -8.91 6.03 -10.12
CA VAL A 108 -7.95 4.93 -10.28
C VAL A 108 -6.54 5.43 -10.02
N MET A 109 -5.73 4.64 -9.32
CA MET A 109 -4.30 4.81 -9.25
C MET A 109 -3.64 3.99 -10.34
N VAL A 110 -2.70 4.56 -11.07
CA VAL A 110 -1.83 3.85 -12.02
C VAL A 110 -0.38 4.00 -11.60
N VAL A 111 0.43 2.96 -11.82
CA VAL A 111 1.84 2.93 -11.45
C VAL A 111 2.67 2.35 -12.59
N ALA A 112 3.79 3.01 -12.93
CA ALA A 112 4.71 2.56 -13.95
C ALA A 112 6.17 2.78 -13.50
N ILE A 113 6.71 1.82 -12.73
CA ILE A 113 8.10 1.83 -12.27
C ILE A 113 9.00 1.25 -13.36
N SER A 114 8.81 -0.02 -13.70
CA SER A 114 9.64 -0.69 -14.70
C SER A 114 9.32 -0.23 -16.14
N LYS A 115 10.28 -0.44 -17.04
CA LYS A 115 10.09 -0.15 -18.48
C LYS A 115 8.87 -0.86 -19.06
N ARG A 116 8.65 -2.13 -18.66
CA ARG A 116 7.47 -2.90 -19.12
C ARG A 116 6.16 -2.26 -18.65
N GLN A 117 6.07 -1.87 -17.37
CA GLN A 117 4.86 -1.22 -16.83
C GLN A 117 4.60 0.11 -17.53
N TRP A 118 5.66 0.87 -17.82
CA TRP A 118 5.56 2.12 -18.56
C TRP A 118 5.00 1.91 -19.99
N GLN A 119 5.54 0.93 -20.72
CA GLN A 119 5.04 0.59 -22.04
C GLN A 119 3.57 0.16 -22.02
N SER A 120 3.21 -0.76 -21.10
CA SER A 120 1.82 -1.20 -20.92
C SER A 120 0.87 -0.03 -20.65
N LEU A 121 1.25 0.91 -19.78
CA LEU A 121 0.43 2.07 -19.45
C LEU A 121 0.31 3.03 -20.63
N ALA A 122 1.41 3.35 -21.31
CA ALA A 122 1.42 4.24 -22.46
C ALA A 122 0.57 3.71 -23.63
N GLU A 123 0.64 2.40 -23.88
CA GLU A 123 -0.20 1.73 -24.89
C GLU A 123 -1.68 1.72 -24.47
N ALA A 124 -1.98 1.38 -23.22
CA ALA A 124 -3.34 1.29 -22.71
C ALA A 124 -4.07 2.65 -22.75
N THR A 125 -3.33 3.74 -22.50
CA THR A 125 -3.87 5.10 -22.49
C THR A 125 -3.71 5.83 -23.84
N ASN A 126 -3.21 5.12 -24.87
CA ASN A 126 -3.02 5.62 -26.22
C ASN A 126 -2.14 6.88 -26.34
N ILE A 127 -1.14 7.04 -25.44
CA ILE A 127 -0.24 8.20 -25.45
C ILE A 127 1.09 7.96 -26.17
N VAL A 128 1.32 6.76 -26.71
CA VAL A 128 2.60 6.39 -27.37
C VAL A 128 3.01 7.40 -28.42
N GLY A 129 2.06 7.91 -29.23
CA GLY A 129 2.31 8.90 -30.27
C GLY A 129 2.69 10.30 -29.76
N HIS A 130 2.56 10.56 -28.46
CA HIS A 130 2.87 11.86 -27.85
C HIS A 130 4.20 11.84 -27.07
N LEU A 131 4.81 10.66 -26.84
CA LEU A 131 5.99 10.54 -25.98
C LEU A 131 7.19 11.33 -26.49
N SER A 132 7.51 11.24 -27.80
CA SER A 132 8.62 12.00 -28.39
C SER A 132 8.41 13.50 -28.26
N ALA A 133 7.19 14.00 -28.42
CA ALA A 133 6.91 15.43 -28.26
C ALA A 133 7.12 15.90 -26.79
N ILE A 134 6.81 15.05 -25.81
CA ILE A 134 7.08 15.34 -24.40
C ILE A 134 8.60 15.35 -24.15
N GLU A 135 9.31 14.34 -24.67
CA GLU A 135 10.77 14.23 -24.55
C GLU A 135 11.49 15.45 -25.16
N ASP A 136 11.12 15.83 -26.38
CA ASP A 136 11.68 16.98 -27.07
C ASP A 136 11.39 18.30 -26.34
N ALA A 137 10.15 18.47 -25.86
CA ALA A 137 9.74 19.71 -25.19
C ALA A 137 10.40 19.92 -23.84
N LEU A 138 10.65 18.84 -23.09
CA LEU A 138 11.17 18.90 -21.74
C LEU A 138 12.66 18.52 -21.64
N GLY A 139 13.27 17.99 -22.71
CA GLY A 139 14.67 17.54 -22.70
C GLY A 139 14.89 16.31 -21.82
N VAL A 140 13.93 15.40 -21.76
CA VAL A 140 13.94 14.20 -20.90
C VAL A 140 13.95 12.91 -21.74
N ASP A 141 14.31 11.81 -21.12
CA ASP A 141 14.26 10.45 -21.70
C ASP A 141 13.26 9.60 -20.90
N LEU A 142 12.04 9.47 -21.38
CA LEU A 142 10.96 8.75 -20.68
C LEU A 142 11.19 7.24 -20.52
N SER A 143 12.29 6.70 -21.08
CA SER A 143 12.74 5.36 -20.75
C SER A 143 13.29 5.26 -19.31
N LYS A 144 13.71 6.39 -18.71
CA LYS A 144 14.24 6.51 -17.36
C LYS A 144 13.15 6.86 -16.35
N GLU A 145 13.23 6.28 -15.17
CA GLU A 145 12.23 6.45 -14.10
C GLU A 145 12.22 7.90 -13.58
N GLY A 146 13.38 8.47 -13.29
CA GLY A 146 13.50 9.83 -12.80
C GLY A 146 12.97 10.88 -13.78
N ASP A 147 13.24 10.69 -15.08
CA ASP A 147 12.76 11.61 -16.12
C ASP A 147 11.22 11.53 -16.25
N ARG A 148 10.61 10.35 -16.03
CA ARG A 148 9.15 10.23 -15.94
C ARG A 148 8.59 10.96 -14.72
N TRP A 149 9.32 10.94 -13.60
CA TRP A 149 8.94 11.72 -12.44
C TRP A 149 8.96 13.22 -12.74
N ASP A 150 9.99 13.71 -13.39
CA ASP A 150 10.14 15.14 -13.73
C ASP A 150 9.09 15.58 -14.74
N ALA A 151 8.74 14.73 -15.71
CA ALA A 151 7.72 14.98 -16.74
C ALA A 151 6.29 14.60 -16.31
N ARG A 152 6.03 14.19 -15.05
CA ARG A 152 4.77 13.59 -14.59
C ARG A 152 3.52 14.41 -14.90
N ASP A 153 3.61 15.74 -14.84
CA ASP A 153 2.46 16.62 -15.11
C ASP A 153 2.13 16.64 -16.60
N ALA A 154 3.13 16.69 -17.46
CA ALA A 154 2.95 16.60 -18.90
C ALA A 154 2.37 15.23 -19.30
N ILE A 155 2.96 14.14 -18.80
CA ILE A 155 2.46 12.78 -19.03
C ILE A 155 0.99 12.66 -18.62
N ALA A 156 0.66 13.11 -17.41
CA ALA A 156 -0.69 13.04 -16.86
C ALA A 156 -1.70 13.83 -17.70
N SER A 157 -1.30 14.98 -18.27
CA SER A 157 -2.17 15.79 -19.11
C SER A 157 -2.63 15.07 -20.39
N PHE A 158 -1.81 14.17 -20.93
CA PHE A 158 -2.17 13.34 -22.08
C PHE A 158 -2.98 12.10 -21.68
N MET A 159 -2.77 11.54 -20.49
CA MET A 159 -3.51 10.37 -20.00
C MET A 159 -4.92 10.70 -19.50
N ALA A 160 -5.06 11.85 -18.82
CA ALA A 160 -6.32 12.24 -18.18
C ALA A 160 -7.53 12.26 -19.12
N PRO A 161 -7.46 12.76 -20.38
CA PRO A 161 -8.59 12.71 -21.28
C PRO A 161 -9.06 11.30 -21.63
N PHE A 162 -8.10 10.36 -21.80
CA PHE A 162 -8.44 8.96 -22.08
C PHE A 162 -9.15 8.33 -20.88
N ILE A 163 -8.56 8.42 -19.69
CA ILE A 163 -9.13 7.79 -18.47
C ILE A 163 -10.48 8.44 -18.12
N GLY A 164 -10.59 9.78 -18.24
CA GLY A 164 -11.82 10.52 -17.98
C GLY A 164 -12.94 10.30 -18.99
N ALA A 165 -12.67 9.67 -20.14
CA ALA A 165 -13.69 9.30 -21.13
C ALA A 165 -14.31 7.92 -20.88
N HIS A 166 -13.76 7.11 -19.97
CA HIS A 166 -14.18 5.74 -19.68
C HIS A 166 -14.68 5.60 -18.24
N ASP A 167 -15.68 4.75 -18.04
CA ASP A 167 -16.14 4.35 -16.72
C ASP A 167 -15.12 3.39 -16.06
N LEU A 168 -15.22 3.19 -14.73
CA LEU A 168 -14.27 2.34 -14.00
C LEU A 168 -14.18 0.93 -14.56
N ASP A 169 -15.31 0.31 -14.91
CA ASP A 169 -15.34 -1.06 -15.43
C ASP A 169 -14.68 -1.15 -16.81
N GLU A 170 -14.87 -0.16 -17.67
CA GLU A 170 -14.19 -0.07 -18.97
C GLU A 170 -12.66 0.08 -18.79
N ILE A 171 -12.23 0.92 -17.84
CA ILE A 171 -10.81 1.08 -17.50
C ILE A 171 -10.23 -0.25 -16.95
N ALA A 172 -10.97 -0.96 -16.11
CA ALA A 172 -10.57 -2.25 -15.58
C ALA A 172 -10.27 -3.26 -16.71
N GLU A 173 -11.22 -3.40 -17.64
CA GLU A 173 -11.06 -4.30 -18.81
C GLU A 173 -9.84 -3.92 -19.67
N ILE A 174 -9.66 -2.65 -19.99
CA ILE A 174 -8.54 -2.17 -20.80
C ILE A 174 -7.20 -2.39 -20.09
N PHE A 175 -7.13 -2.02 -18.81
CA PHE A 175 -5.88 -2.08 -18.04
C PHE A 175 -5.47 -3.51 -17.72
N ASP A 176 -6.42 -4.38 -17.36
CA ASP A 176 -6.15 -5.81 -17.11
C ASP A 176 -5.68 -6.51 -18.39
N ALA A 177 -6.33 -6.26 -19.53
CA ALA A 177 -5.94 -6.83 -20.82
C ALA A 177 -4.52 -6.41 -21.26
N LYS A 178 -4.06 -5.21 -20.88
CA LYS A 178 -2.73 -4.68 -21.18
C LYS A 178 -1.69 -4.95 -20.08
N GLY A 179 -2.10 -5.50 -18.95
CA GLY A 179 -1.22 -5.75 -17.81
C GLY A 179 -0.68 -4.46 -17.17
N VAL A 180 -1.50 -3.41 -17.15
CA VAL A 180 -1.20 -2.17 -16.43
C VAL A 180 -1.21 -2.44 -14.93
N CYS A 181 -0.28 -1.81 -14.20
CA CYS A 181 -0.31 -1.83 -12.73
C CYS A 181 -1.24 -0.72 -12.25
N TRP A 182 -2.42 -1.10 -11.80
CA TRP A 182 -3.48 -0.16 -11.42
C TRP A 182 -4.33 -0.68 -10.26
N GLY A 183 -5.12 0.21 -9.66
CA GLY A 183 -6.13 -0.15 -8.67
C GLY A 183 -7.14 0.97 -8.45
N PRO A 184 -8.41 0.64 -8.19
CA PRO A 184 -9.42 1.63 -7.88
C PRO A 184 -9.26 2.18 -6.46
N TYR A 185 -9.55 3.46 -6.26
CA TYR A 185 -9.80 3.99 -4.93
C TYR A 185 -11.20 3.55 -4.48
N GLN A 186 -11.28 2.95 -3.30
CA GLN A 186 -12.52 2.39 -2.76
C GLN A 186 -12.73 2.88 -1.33
N THR A 187 -13.99 3.15 -0.97
CA THR A 187 -14.39 3.24 0.43
C THR A 187 -14.49 1.84 1.04
N PHE A 188 -14.53 1.73 2.37
CA PHE A 188 -14.75 0.42 3.02
C PHE A 188 -16.08 -0.22 2.63
N VAL A 189 -17.13 0.59 2.37
CA VAL A 189 -18.42 0.10 1.89
C VAL A 189 -18.29 -0.48 0.48
N GLN A 190 -17.59 0.20 -0.41
CA GLN A 190 -17.32 -0.30 -1.77
C GLN A 190 -16.47 -1.57 -1.74
N LEU A 191 -15.42 -1.59 -0.91
CA LEU A 191 -14.56 -2.77 -0.75
C LEU A 191 -15.38 -4.03 -0.43
N VAL A 192 -16.29 -3.97 0.54
CA VAL A 192 -17.06 -5.15 0.98
C VAL A 192 -18.24 -5.51 0.08
N ASN A 193 -18.72 -4.57 -0.72
CA ASN A 193 -19.89 -4.79 -1.59
C ASN A 193 -19.53 -5.02 -3.06
N GLU A 194 -18.42 -4.48 -3.54
CA GLU A 194 -18.07 -4.43 -4.97
C GLU A 194 -16.82 -5.27 -5.29
N ASP A 195 -15.87 -5.41 -4.33
CA ASP A 195 -14.61 -6.11 -4.60
C ASP A 195 -14.70 -7.61 -4.25
N ARG A 196 -14.71 -8.45 -5.27
CA ARG A 196 -14.76 -9.93 -5.10
C ARG A 196 -13.60 -10.48 -4.27
N ARG A 197 -12.45 -9.78 -4.23
CA ARG A 197 -11.29 -10.17 -3.41
C ARG A 197 -11.54 -10.02 -1.92
N ALA A 198 -12.51 -9.19 -1.52
CA ALA A 198 -12.93 -8.97 -0.14
C ALA A 198 -14.27 -9.68 0.18
N THR A 199 -14.53 -10.83 -0.41
CA THR A 199 -15.73 -11.64 -0.19
C THR A 199 -15.38 -13.05 0.29
N ALA A 200 -16.39 -13.83 0.63
CA ALA A 200 -16.22 -15.26 0.98
C ALA A 200 -15.76 -16.15 -0.20
N GLU A 201 -15.68 -15.62 -1.42
CA GLU A 201 -15.07 -16.32 -2.56
C GLU A 201 -13.53 -16.37 -2.41
N ASN A 202 -12.95 -15.41 -1.70
CA ASN A 202 -11.54 -15.47 -1.31
C ASN A 202 -11.37 -16.41 -0.11
N PRO A 203 -10.56 -17.48 -0.22
CA PRO A 203 -10.37 -18.48 0.85
C PRO A 203 -9.85 -17.92 2.17
N MET A 204 -9.32 -16.68 2.16
CA MET A 204 -8.88 -15.99 3.37
C MET A 204 -10.07 -15.57 4.26
N PHE A 205 -11.27 -15.38 3.69
CA PHE A 205 -12.42 -14.86 4.42
C PHE A 205 -13.48 -15.92 4.69
N ARG A 206 -14.15 -15.81 5.84
CA ARG A 206 -15.34 -16.60 6.22
C ARG A 206 -16.41 -15.68 6.79
N ARG A 207 -17.67 -16.03 6.54
CA ARG A 207 -18.80 -15.40 7.22
C ARG A 207 -18.99 -16.08 8.57
N ILE A 208 -18.94 -15.30 9.64
CA ILE A 208 -19.18 -15.75 11.01
C ILE A 208 -20.34 -14.97 11.62
N ASP A 209 -21.07 -15.61 12.54
CA ASP A 209 -22.10 -14.95 13.34
C ASP A 209 -21.46 -14.53 14.68
N GLN A 210 -20.96 -13.30 14.75
CA GLN A 210 -20.30 -12.76 15.93
C GLN A 210 -21.34 -12.40 17.00
N PRO A 211 -21.30 -12.98 18.20
CA PRO A 211 -22.24 -12.67 19.27
C PRO A 211 -22.27 -11.18 19.63
N GLY A 212 -23.45 -10.60 19.66
CA GLY A 212 -23.66 -9.18 19.96
C GLY A 212 -23.33 -8.19 18.84
N VAL A 213 -22.84 -8.68 17.67
CA VAL A 213 -22.50 -7.84 16.51
C VAL A 213 -23.36 -8.24 15.30
N GLY A 214 -23.50 -9.54 15.04
CA GLY A 214 -24.20 -10.07 13.88
C GLY A 214 -23.28 -10.78 12.90
N ARG A 215 -23.79 -11.02 11.68
CA ARG A 215 -23.08 -11.75 10.64
C ARG A 215 -22.07 -10.85 9.91
N VAL A 216 -20.80 -11.16 10.06
CA VAL A 216 -19.67 -10.37 9.47
C VAL A 216 -18.74 -11.26 8.66
N LEU A 217 -17.97 -10.64 7.79
CA LEU A 217 -16.86 -11.26 7.07
C LEU A 217 -15.62 -11.18 7.96
N ALA A 218 -15.11 -12.32 8.41
CA ALA A 218 -13.91 -12.40 9.23
C ALA A 218 -12.70 -12.87 8.42
N PRO A 219 -11.52 -12.25 8.59
CA PRO A 219 -10.30 -12.68 7.93
C PRO A 219 -9.65 -13.85 8.68
N GLY A 220 -9.18 -14.85 7.95
CA GLY A 220 -8.20 -15.82 8.43
C GLY A 220 -6.77 -15.33 8.20
N SER A 221 -5.81 -16.24 8.28
CA SER A 221 -4.41 -15.91 7.98
C SER A 221 -4.23 -15.55 6.49
N PRO A 222 -3.52 -14.47 6.14
CA PRO A 222 -3.13 -14.21 4.75
C PRO A 222 -2.04 -15.18 4.25
N LEU A 223 -1.38 -15.91 5.15
CA LEU A 223 -0.39 -16.93 4.80
C LEU A 223 -1.07 -18.22 4.37
N SER A 224 -0.53 -18.85 3.32
CA SER A 224 -0.93 -20.16 2.83
C SER A 224 0.31 -21.05 2.77
N PHE A 225 0.21 -22.24 3.35
CA PHE A 225 1.26 -23.24 3.36
C PHE A 225 0.81 -24.48 2.61
N SER A 226 1.72 -25.21 1.98
CA SER A 226 1.41 -26.45 1.26
C SER A 226 1.03 -27.61 2.18
N GLU A 227 1.59 -27.64 3.39
CA GLU A 227 1.50 -28.76 4.35
C GLU A 227 0.65 -28.42 5.59
N ILE A 228 0.19 -27.19 5.72
CA ILE A 228 -0.58 -26.74 6.88
C ILE A 228 -1.84 -26.05 6.36
N ASP A 229 -2.98 -26.56 6.75
CA ASP A 229 -4.25 -25.93 6.42
C ASP A 229 -4.37 -24.56 7.09
N ARG A 230 -4.91 -23.60 6.33
CA ARG A 230 -5.26 -22.30 6.87
C ARG A 230 -6.40 -22.50 7.88
N GLY A 231 -6.14 -22.20 9.15
CA GLY A 231 -7.18 -22.24 10.18
C GLY A 231 -8.38 -21.33 9.81
N GLU A 232 -9.58 -21.78 10.08
CA GLU A 232 -10.77 -20.95 9.91
C GLU A 232 -10.86 -19.90 11.01
N PRO A 233 -11.32 -18.67 10.69
CA PRO A 233 -11.58 -17.66 11.71
C PRO A 233 -12.72 -18.11 12.62
N THR A 234 -12.51 -17.97 13.92
CA THR A 234 -13.49 -18.27 14.95
C THR A 234 -14.15 -16.98 15.47
N VAL A 235 -15.27 -17.12 16.15
CA VAL A 235 -15.91 -15.98 16.83
C VAL A 235 -15.00 -15.45 17.95
N ALA A 236 -15.02 -14.14 18.17
CA ALA A 236 -14.32 -13.57 19.32
C ALA A 236 -15.04 -13.94 20.61
N PRO A 237 -14.30 -14.33 21.67
CA PRO A 237 -14.89 -14.67 22.96
C PRO A 237 -15.55 -13.47 23.62
N ARG A 238 -16.55 -13.73 24.46
CA ARG A 238 -17.13 -12.71 25.33
C ARG A 238 -16.18 -12.38 26.48
N LEU A 239 -16.33 -11.19 27.04
CA LEU A 239 -15.55 -10.80 28.21
C LEU A 239 -15.71 -11.83 29.34
N GLY A 240 -14.60 -12.39 29.80
CA GLY A 240 -14.56 -13.40 30.87
C GLY A 240 -14.97 -14.82 30.47
N GLU A 241 -15.25 -15.10 29.20
CA GLU A 241 -15.78 -16.41 28.74
C GLU A 241 -14.87 -17.58 29.09
N HIS A 242 -13.56 -17.39 29.09
CA HIS A 242 -12.56 -18.42 29.36
C HIS A 242 -11.91 -18.29 30.75
N THR A 243 -12.42 -17.42 31.65
CA THR A 243 -11.77 -17.15 32.94
C THR A 243 -11.66 -18.43 33.80
N ASP A 244 -12.75 -19.18 33.91
CA ASP A 244 -12.78 -20.39 34.73
C ASP A 244 -12.04 -21.59 34.10
N GLU A 245 -11.82 -21.54 32.78
CA GLU A 245 -11.03 -22.54 32.06
C GLU A 245 -9.52 -22.32 32.22
N ILE A 246 -9.10 -21.05 32.34
CA ILE A 246 -7.67 -20.66 32.38
C ILE A 246 -7.15 -20.62 33.83
N LEU A 247 -7.99 -20.24 34.80
CA LEU A 247 -7.65 -20.14 36.21
C LEU A 247 -7.96 -21.43 36.97
#